data_b867be2cc516e7bd9f44bee70d7ad567
#
_entry.id   b867be2cc516e7bd9f44bee70d7ad567
#
_cell.length_a   1.000
_cell.length_b   1.000
_cell.length_c   1.000
_cell.angle_alpha   90.00
_cell.angle_beta   90.00
_cell.angle_gamma   90.00
#
_symmetry.space_group_name_H-M   'P 1'
#
loop_
_entity.id
_entity.type
_entity.pdbx_description
1 polymer ?
#
loop_
_entity_poly.entity_id
_entity_poly.type
_entity_poly.pdbx_seq_one_letter_code
_entity_poly.pdbx_strand_id
1 'polypeptide(L)'
;EFGKIVDISLELDAKNFAMRTPAGFTKDMQFEMEVIKEHDAPGGAGQIVRGVHMRLHAGSHVDAPEHNVRGGTQIHQLPLELFIGDAIIADLRDKLPGKPREGRGDRRL
;
A
#
# COMPACT_ATOMS: atom_id res chain seq x y z
N GLU A 1 -3.65 19.54 19.39
CA GLU A 1 -4.93 18.92 18.98
C GLU A 1 -4.73 18.41 17.55
N PHE A 2 -4.82 17.09 17.35
CA PHE A 2 -4.71 16.53 16.01
C PHE A 2 -6.00 16.87 15.24
N GLY A 3 -5.86 17.35 14.03
CA GLY A 3 -6.96 17.56 13.11
C GLY A 3 -7.62 16.24 12.68
N LYS A 4 -8.44 16.28 11.64
CA LYS A 4 -9.09 15.08 11.10
C LYS A 4 -8.05 14.11 10.55
N ILE A 5 -8.07 12.86 11.05
CA ILE A 5 -7.26 11.77 10.50
C ILE A 5 -7.99 11.19 9.28
N VAL A 6 -7.28 11.07 8.16
CA VAL A 6 -7.80 10.50 6.92
C VAL A 6 -6.85 9.39 6.48
N ASP A 7 -7.38 8.19 6.32
CA ASP A 7 -6.65 7.09 5.72
C ASP A 7 -6.68 7.23 4.19
N ILE A 8 -5.51 7.34 3.59
CA ILE A 8 -5.32 7.44 2.14
C ILE A 8 -4.64 6.21 1.55
N SER A 9 -4.47 5.14 2.35
CA SER A 9 -3.91 3.89 1.87
C SER A 9 -4.86 3.18 0.91
N LEU A 10 -4.27 2.40 0.01
CA LEU A 10 -5.03 1.53 -0.88
C LEU A 10 -5.60 0.36 -0.08
N GLU A 11 -6.90 0.11 -0.23
CA GLU A 11 -7.55 -1.06 0.37
C GLU A 11 -6.93 -2.35 -0.15
N LEU A 12 -6.55 -3.24 0.77
CA LEU A 12 -6.04 -4.57 0.47
C LEU A 12 -7.20 -5.54 0.27
N ASP A 13 -7.63 -5.71 -0.98
CA ASP A 13 -8.67 -6.65 -1.38
C ASP A 13 -8.19 -7.47 -2.58
N ALA A 14 -8.24 -8.80 -2.47
CA ALA A 14 -7.83 -9.72 -3.52
C ALA A 14 -8.51 -9.44 -4.87
N LYS A 15 -9.77 -9.01 -4.87
CA LYS A 15 -10.52 -8.66 -6.09
C LYS A 15 -10.01 -7.37 -6.72
N ASN A 16 -9.70 -6.36 -5.91
CA ASN A 16 -9.22 -5.06 -6.38
C ASN A 16 -7.79 -5.12 -6.89
N PHE A 17 -6.97 -5.99 -6.31
CA PHE A 17 -5.58 -6.16 -6.73
C PHE A 17 -5.47 -6.69 -8.17
N ALA A 18 -6.27 -7.68 -8.53
CA ALA A 18 -6.26 -8.26 -9.87
C ALA A 18 -6.64 -7.25 -10.96
N MET A 19 -7.43 -6.23 -10.64
CA MET A 19 -7.92 -5.23 -11.61
C MET A 19 -7.00 -4.01 -11.78
N ARG A 20 -6.11 -3.73 -10.84
CA ARG A 20 -5.29 -2.50 -10.80
C ARG A 20 -3.84 -2.73 -11.22
N THR A 21 -3.44 -3.96 -11.39
CA THR A 21 -2.06 -4.30 -11.70
C THR A 21 -1.83 -4.21 -13.20
N PRO A 22 -0.85 -3.44 -13.68
CA PRO A 22 -0.47 -3.44 -15.08
C PRO A 22 -0.11 -4.85 -15.56
N ALA A 23 -0.48 -5.17 -16.82
CA ALA A 23 -0.10 -6.46 -17.41
C ALA A 23 1.42 -6.66 -17.31
N GLY A 24 1.84 -7.75 -16.69
CA GLY A 24 3.25 -8.08 -16.43
C GLY A 24 3.70 -7.98 -14.97
N PHE A 25 2.99 -7.23 -14.14
CA PHE A 25 3.32 -7.09 -12.70
C PHE A 25 2.40 -7.93 -11.78
N THR A 26 1.41 -8.61 -12.32
CA THR A 26 0.39 -9.35 -11.58
C THR A 26 0.93 -10.41 -10.62
N LYS A 27 2.07 -11.03 -10.96
CA LYS A 27 2.68 -12.05 -10.10
C LYS A 27 3.37 -11.47 -8.86
N ASP A 28 3.77 -10.20 -8.90
CA ASP A 28 4.57 -9.57 -7.85
C ASP A 28 3.73 -8.78 -6.85
N MET A 29 2.44 -8.59 -7.15
CA MET A 29 1.51 -7.79 -6.34
C MET A 29 0.31 -8.60 -5.83
N GLN A 30 0.47 -9.90 -5.63
CA GLN A 30 -0.61 -10.75 -5.12
C GLN A 30 -0.90 -10.45 -3.64
N PHE A 31 -2.18 -10.40 -3.33
CA PHE A 31 -2.71 -10.38 -1.98
C PHE A 31 -3.74 -11.48 -1.83
N GLU A 32 -3.55 -12.36 -0.87
CA GLU A 32 -4.48 -13.45 -0.54
C GLU A 32 -4.73 -13.47 0.95
N MET A 33 -5.98 -13.66 1.35
CA MET A 33 -6.38 -13.84 2.73
C MET A 33 -6.78 -15.30 2.96
N GLU A 34 -6.13 -15.94 3.90
CA GLU A 34 -6.42 -17.30 4.34
C GLU A 34 -7.31 -17.28 5.58
N VAL A 35 -8.32 -18.13 5.60
CA VAL A 35 -9.11 -18.40 6.81
C VAL A 35 -8.47 -19.55 7.57
N ILE A 36 -7.80 -19.26 8.69
CA ILE A 36 -7.16 -20.27 9.53
C ILE A 36 -8.16 -20.83 10.54
N LYS A 37 -9.01 -19.96 11.11
CA LYS A 37 -9.99 -20.31 12.13
C LYS A 37 -11.18 -19.38 12.08
N GLU A 38 -12.36 -19.94 12.22
CA GLU A 38 -13.60 -19.21 12.43
C GLU A 38 -14.08 -19.26 13.88
N HIS A 39 -14.97 -18.34 14.26
CA HIS A 39 -15.52 -18.27 15.63
C HIS A 39 -16.11 -19.59 16.11
N ASP A 40 -16.83 -20.29 15.23
CA ASP A 40 -17.57 -21.51 15.54
C ASP A 40 -16.77 -22.80 15.26
N ALA A 41 -15.48 -22.69 14.98
CA ALA A 41 -14.66 -23.87 14.71
C ALA A 41 -14.55 -24.75 15.95
N PRO A 42 -14.59 -26.11 15.83
CA PRO A 42 -14.40 -27.04 16.95
C PRO A 42 -13.08 -26.73 17.68
N GLY A 43 -13.14 -26.58 19.01
CA GLY A 43 -12.00 -26.15 19.82
C GLY A 43 -11.62 -24.67 19.65
N GLY A 44 -12.43 -23.90 18.94
CA GLY A 44 -12.29 -22.46 18.81
C GLY A 44 -12.75 -21.76 20.10
N ALA A 45 -11.93 -20.90 20.65
CA ALA A 45 -12.28 -20.09 21.82
C ALA A 45 -13.06 -18.80 21.43
N GLY A 46 -13.97 -18.87 20.45
CA GLY A 46 -14.71 -17.72 19.94
C GLY A 46 -13.83 -16.68 19.21
N GLN A 47 -12.68 -17.10 18.69
CA GLN A 47 -11.74 -16.22 18.01
C GLN A 47 -11.71 -16.50 16.51
N ILE A 48 -11.54 -15.44 15.74
CA ILE A 48 -11.25 -15.52 14.31
C ILE A 48 -9.75 -15.34 14.08
N VAL A 49 -9.16 -16.20 13.25
CA VAL A 49 -7.75 -16.11 12.87
C VAL A 49 -7.64 -16.11 11.34
N ARG A 50 -6.95 -15.12 10.82
CA ARG A 50 -6.67 -14.97 9.39
C ARG A 50 -5.16 -15.00 9.16
N GLY A 51 -4.76 -15.64 8.06
CA GLY A 51 -3.43 -15.51 7.48
C GLY A 51 -3.45 -14.56 6.29
N VAL A 52 -2.31 -13.96 6.01
CA VAL A 52 -2.13 -13.11 4.83
C VAL A 52 -0.91 -13.58 4.07
N HIS A 53 -1.09 -13.84 2.78
CA HIS A 53 -0.03 -14.07 1.82
C HIS A 53 0.02 -12.90 0.87
N MET A 54 1.11 -12.12 0.90
CA MET A 54 1.23 -10.94 0.05
C MET A 54 2.67 -10.68 -0.34
N ARG A 55 2.85 -10.08 -1.50
CA ARG A 55 4.13 -9.51 -1.91
C ARG A 55 4.34 -8.17 -1.19
N LEU A 56 5.59 -7.83 -0.92
CA LEU A 56 5.91 -6.59 -0.20
C LEU A 56 5.51 -5.31 -0.95
N HIS A 57 5.32 -5.40 -2.25
CA HIS A 57 4.83 -4.27 -3.08
C HIS A 57 3.30 -4.25 -3.22
N ALA A 58 2.57 -5.02 -2.43
CA ALA A 58 1.11 -4.99 -2.44
C ALA A 58 0.59 -3.75 -1.70
N GLY A 59 -0.34 -3.02 -2.31
CA GLY A 59 -0.98 -1.84 -1.72
C GLY A 59 -0.08 -0.62 -1.59
N SER A 60 -0.46 0.28 -0.69
CA SER A 60 0.34 1.46 -0.36
C SER A 60 1.51 1.05 0.52
N HIS A 61 2.73 1.33 0.08
CA HIS A 61 3.96 0.91 0.76
C HIS A 61 5.09 1.89 0.47
N VAL A 62 6.19 1.72 1.15
CA VAL A 62 7.46 2.41 0.90
C VAL A 62 8.54 1.40 0.52
N ASP A 63 9.41 1.77 -0.40
CA ASP A 63 10.55 0.97 -0.79
C ASP A 63 11.82 1.44 -0.06
N ALA A 64 12.58 0.49 0.46
CA ALA A 64 13.91 0.77 0.97
C ALA A 64 14.91 0.91 -0.19
N PRO A 65 16.07 1.59 0.01
CA PRO A 65 17.12 1.69 -0.99
C PRO A 65 17.59 0.33 -1.54
N GLU A 66 17.58 -0.73 -0.72
CA GLU A 66 17.94 -2.08 -1.14
C GLU A 66 17.07 -2.61 -2.30
N HIS A 67 15.83 -2.13 -2.44
CA HIS A 67 14.96 -2.56 -3.52
C HIS A 67 15.58 -2.35 -4.91
N ASN A 68 16.24 -1.23 -5.11
CA ASN A 68 16.84 -0.86 -6.40
C ASN A 68 18.38 -0.84 -6.41
N VAL A 69 19.00 -0.88 -5.23
CA VAL A 69 20.46 -0.77 -5.07
C VAL A 69 21.00 -1.99 -4.34
N ARG A 70 21.81 -2.78 -5.01
CA ARG A 70 22.47 -3.95 -4.40
C ARG A 70 23.28 -3.53 -3.18
N GLY A 71 22.97 -4.10 -2.01
CA GLY A 71 23.61 -3.75 -0.73
C GLY A 71 23.16 -2.40 -0.17
N GLY A 72 22.06 -1.85 -0.68
CA GLY A 72 21.43 -0.65 -0.12
C GLY A 72 20.85 -0.88 1.27
N THR A 73 20.51 0.20 1.95
CA THR A 73 19.92 0.17 3.30
C THR A 73 18.56 -0.53 3.28
N GLN A 74 18.38 -1.45 4.21
CA GLN A 74 17.11 -2.19 4.37
C GLN A 74 16.10 -1.37 5.16
N ILE A 75 14.81 -1.68 5.01
CA ILE A 75 13.72 -0.91 5.61
C ILE A 75 13.83 -0.78 7.14
N HIS A 76 14.25 -1.84 7.82
CA HIS A 76 14.38 -1.85 9.28
C HIS A 76 15.57 -1.03 9.81
N GLN A 77 16.48 -0.61 8.92
CA GLN A 77 17.64 0.22 9.24
C GLN A 77 17.36 1.72 9.02
N LEU A 78 16.22 2.05 8.40
CA LEU A 78 15.84 3.43 8.16
C LEU A 78 15.26 4.05 9.44
N PRO A 79 15.63 5.29 9.79
CA PRO A 79 15.06 5.98 10.94
C PRO A 79 13.57 6.26 10.71
N LEU A 80 12.76 6.11 11.75
CA LEU A 80 11.29 6.28 11.68
C LEU A 80 10.88 7.70 11.29
N GLU A 81 11.71 8.68 11.58
CA GLU A 81 11.50 10.10 11.26
C GLU A 81 11.37 10.35 9.75
N LEU A 82 11.90 9.44 8.92
CA LEU A 82 11.72 9.53 7.46
C LEU A 82 10.27 9.25 7.02
N PHE A 83 9.46 8.63 7.86
CA PHE A 83 8.10 8.20 7.54
C PHE A 83 7.04 9.10 8.17
N ILE A 84 7.45 10.12 8.91
CA ILE A 84 6.58 11.05 9.61
C ILE A 84 7.02 12.47 9.27
N GLY A 85 6.13 13.30 8.76
CA GLY A 85 6.47 14.68 8.45
C GLY A 85 5.43 15.35 7.55
N ASP A 86 5.76 16.54 7.11
CA ASP A 86 4.95 17.29 6.17
C ASP A 86 4.88 16.56 4.83
N ALA A 87 3.72 16.59 4.21
CA ALA A 87 3.47 15.93 2.95
C ALA A 87 2.97 16.90 1.88
N ILE A 88 3.29 16.63 0.64
CA ILE A 88 2.75 17.34 -0.52
C ILE A 88 1.89 16.38 -1.30
N ILE A 89 0.64 16.77 -1.58
CA ILE A 89 -0.24 16.02 -2.45
C ILE A 89 0.05 16.42 -3.91
N ALA A 90 0.61 15.49 -4.68
CA ALA A 90 0.76 15.64 -6.13
C ALA A 90 -0.54 15.19 -6.82
N ASP A 91 -1.30 16.14 -7.34
CA ASP A 91 -2.50 15.84 -8.13
C ASP A 91 -2.09 15.39 -9.55
N LEU A 92 -2.27 14.11 -9.83
CA LEU A 92 -1.93 13.50 -11.12
C LEU A 92 -3.17 13.19 -11.98
N ARG A 93 -4.36 13.66 -11.60
CA ARG A 93 -5.60 13.37 -12.36
C ARG A 93 -5.53 13.87 -13.80
N ASP A 94 -4.79 14.93 -14.05
CA ASP A 94 -4.58 15.48 -15.38
C ASP A 94 -3.56 14.70 -16.23
N LYS A 95 -2.88 13.72 -15.61
CA LYS A 95 -1.89 12.86 -16.28
C LYS A 95 -2.48 11.56 -16.83
N LEU A 96 -3.78 11.35 -16.68
CA LEU A 96 -4.44 10.20 -17.28
C LEU A 96 -4.30 10.25 -18.81
N PRO A 97 -4.09 9.09 -19.48
CA PRO A 97 -3.96 9.04 -20.93
C PRO A 97 -5.14 9.74 -21.63
N GLY A 98 -4.84 10.68 -22.51
CA GLY A 98 -5.85 11.40 -23.32
C GLY A 98 -6.29 12.77 -22.80
N LYS A 99 -5.78 13.25 -21.64
CA LYS A 99 -6.05 14.63 -21.21
C LYS A 99 -4.87 15.56 -21.50
N PRO A 100 -5.12 16.80 -21.97
CA PRO A 100 -4.09 17.84 -22.15
C PRO A 100 -3.44 18.17 -20.80
N ARG A 101 -2.15 18.53 -20.82
CA ARG A 101 -1.43 19.01 -19.65
C ARG A 101 -1.83 20.46 -19.37
N GLU A 102 -2.69 20.71 -18.42
CA GLU A 102 -2.86 22.02 -17.83
C GLU A 102 -1.88 22.25 -16.69
N GLY A 103 -1.43 23.51 -16.55
CA GLY A 103 -0.29 23.88 -15.73
C GLY A 103 -0.43 23.53 -14.23
N ARG A 104 0.70 23.32 -13.60
CA ARG A 104 0.86 23.00 -12.18
C ARG A 104 0.24 24.07 -11.29
N GLY A 105 -0.80 23.70 -10.56
CA GLY A 105 -1.19 24.41 -9.33
C GLY A 105 -0.53 23.73 -8.13
N ASP A 106 0.46 24.40 -7.55
CA ASP A 106 1.06 24.01 -6.27
C ASP A 106 0.06 24.37 -5.16
N ARG A 107 -0.55 23.39 -4.55
CA ARG A 107 -1.41 23.60 -3.37
C ARG A 107 -0.72 23.01 -2.14
N ARG A 108 -0.17 23.91 -1.33
CA ARG A 108 0.25 23.57 0.04
C ARG A 108 -1.00 23.44 0.91
N LEU A 109 -1.08 22.37 1.68
CA LEU A 109 -2.05 22.17 2.76
C LEU A 109 -1.56 22.81 4.05
#